data_f3962d28b39b186b15e4cfdfd6d4107f
#
_entry.id   f3962d28b39b186b15e4cfdfd6d4107f
#
_cell.length_a   1.000
_cell.length_b   1.000
_cell.length_c   1.000
_cell.angle_alpha   90.00
_cell.angle_beta   90.00
_cell.angle_gamma   90.00
#
_symmetry.space_group_name_H-M   'P 1'
#
loop_
_entity.id
_entity.type
_entity.pdbx_description
1 polymer ?
#
loop_
_entity_poly.entity_id
_entity_poly.type
_entity_poly.pdbx_seq_one_letter_code
_entity_poly.pdbx_strand_id
1 'polypeptide(L)'
;MTLNNCHKGPLQGPFFVYYGHMKKNTHLEHPEDSLLEGRDSFRQMLNFLWERNNTLSVKYDGAPAVVWGINPENGKFFVGTKSVFNKKKIKINYNHADIETNHGHIPNVASILHMCFECLPRLQGIYQGDFIGWGGSNTFTPNTITYKMTQEIHPESIVFAAHTHYVGETIKDAEVRFGFPWDVTPPEVYSERPKEKPFLQTKTHFLNTNATITSRHRRIDYLLGLADLVSNFLRLPEGKEGQELKVAINKCIREEKDLSHAGMGKRLTFLYQLIIHIKHLLMEGMSTEEDIECYFAGEECDHEGYVMTNEFGTFKLINRREFSFRNFTAQKSW
;
A
#
# COMPACT_ATOMS: atom_id res chain seq x y z
N MET A 1 -18.98 43.72 -20.52
CA MET A 1 -19.54 42.35 -20.50
C MET A 1 -18.57 41.47 -19.71
N THR A 2 -18.84 41.29 -18.46
CA THR A 2 -18.03 40.53 -17.49
C THR A 2 -18.47 39.06 -17.55
N LEU A 3 -17.59 38.20 -17.99
CA LEU A 3 -17.79 36.74 -17.96
C LEU A 3 -17.66 36.27 -16.51
N ASN A 4 -18.78 35.90 -15.91
CA ASN A 4 -18.84 35.25 -14.61
C ASN A 4 -18.14 33.88 -14.68
N ASN A 5 -17.08 33.72 -13.89
CA ASN A 5 -16.45 32.47 -13.60
C ASN A 5 -17.43 31.54 -12.84
N CYS A 6 -18.00 30.57 -13.52
CA CYS A 6 -18.68 29.44 -12.88
C CYS A 6 -17.64 28.46 -12.33
N HIS A 7 -17.14 28.71 -11.14
CA HIS A 7 -16.58 27.65 -10.30
C HIS A 7 -17.75 26.77 -9.83
N LYS A 8 -18.02 25.68 -10.56
CA LYS A 8 -18.78 24.58 -9.98
C LYS A 8 -17.86 23.86 -9.02
N GLY A 9 -18.10 24.10 -7.73
CA GLY A 9 -17.51 23.30 -6.65
C GLY A 9 -17.88 21.82 -6.75
N PRO A 10 -17.30 20.94 -5.90
CA PRO A 10 -17.56 19.51 -5.93
C PRO A 10 -19.06 19.24 -5.90
N LEU A 11 -19.49 18.19 -6.60
CA LEU A 11 -20.88 17.78 -6.76
C LEU A 11 -21.55 17.66 -5.37
N GLN A 12 -22.41 18.63 -5.00
CA GLN A 12 -23.17 18.58 -3.76
C GLN A 12 -24.37 17.64 -3.94
N GLY A 13 -24.15 16.37 -3.62
CA GLY A 13 -25.22 15.42 -3.29
C GLY A 13 -25.21 15.13 -1.78
N PRO A 14 -26.27 14.55 -1.20
CA PRO A 14 -26.29 14.28 0.24
C PRO A 14 -25.10 13.41 0.63
N PHE A 15 -24.24 13.96 1.49
CA PHE A 15 -23.04 13.32 2.02
C PHE A 15 -23.44 12.15 2.90
N PHE A 16 -23.52 10.97 2.34
CA PHE A 16 -23.30 9.76 3.11
C PHE A 16 -21.80 9.51 3.10
N VAL A 17 -21.12 9.91 4.18
CA VAL A 17 -19.77 9.44 4.49
C VAL A 17 -19.88 7.96 4.75
N TYR A 18 -19.75 7.18 3.70
CA TYR A 18 -19.62 5.74 3.80
C TYR A 18 -18.16 5.48 4.23
N TYR A 19 -17.92 5.50 5.55
CA TYR A 19 -16.78 4.80 6.11
C TYR A 19 -17.03 3.31 5.87
N GLY A 20 -16.80 2.87 4.65
CA GLY A 20 -16.80 1.45 4.35
C GLY A 20 -15.76 0.80 5.25
N HIS A 21 -16.19 -0.08 6.16
CA HIS A 21 -15.31 -0.90 6.97
C HIS A 21 -14.36 -1.66 6.05
N MET A 22 -13.16 -1.12 5.82
CA MET A 22 -12.17 -1.79 5.01
C MET A 22 -11.75 -3.06 5.74
N LYS A 23 -11.99 -4.19 5.10
CA LYS A 23 -11.64 -5.50 5.65
C LYS A 23 -10.11 -5.56 5.82
N LYS A 24 -9.64 -5.94 7.01
CA LYS A 24 -8.23 -5.97 7.45
C LYS A 24 -7.26 -6.73 6.54
N ASN A 25 -7.75 -7.56 5.66
CA ASN A 25 -6.99 -8.41 4.75
C ASN A 25 -7.27 -8.11 3.28
N THR A 26 -7.83 -6.95 2.95
CA THR A 26 -8.05 -6.56 1.56
C THR A 26 -6.79 -5.99 0.95
N HIS A 27 -6.52 -6.38 -0.28
CA HIS A 27 -5.54 -5.68 -1.11
C HIS A 27 -6.08 -4.30 -1.47
N LEU A 28 -5.20 -3.30 -1.45
CA LEU A 28 -5.55 -1.99 -1.98
C LEU A 28 -5.94 -2.12 -3.46
N GLU A 29 -7.02 -1.45 -3.82
CA GLU A 29 -7.51 -1.44 -5.19
C GLU A 29 -6.81 -0.36 -6.03
N HIS A 30 -6.86 -0.53 -7.33
CA HIS A 30 -6.48 0.52 -8.27
C HIS A 30 -7.68 1.44 -8.55
N PRO A 31 -7.50 2.75 -8.77
CA PRO A 31 -8.61 3.65 -9.06
C PRO A 31 -9.48 3.17 -10.23
N GLU A 32 -8.86 2.70 -11.31
CA GLU A 32 -9.55 2.22 -12.50
C GLU A 32 -10.48 1.03 -12.23
N ASP A 33 -10.20 0.19 -11.21
CA ASP A 33 -11.03 -0.96 -10.88
C ASP A 33 -12.39 -0.56 -10.29
N SER A 34 -12.53 0.67 -9.74
CA SER A 34 -13.81 1.20 -9.23
C SER A 34 -14.88 1.31 -10.32
N LEU A 35 -14.45 1.40 -11.59
CA LEU A 35 -15.37 1.34 -12.74
C LEU A 35 -16.15 0.04 -12.83
N LEU A 36 -15.61 -1.04 -12.25
CA LEU A 36 -16.15 -2.40 -12.27
C LEU A 36 -17.02 -2.72 -11.04
N GLU A 37 -17.17 -1.74 -10.13
CA GLU A 37 -17.91 -1.87 -8.88
C GLU A 37 -19.19 -1.04 -8.86
N GLY A 38 -19.64 -0.58 -10.03
CA GLY A 38 -20.85 0.20 -10.19
C GLY A 38 -20.64 1.72 -10.12
N ARG A 39 -21.74 2.43 -10.28
CA ARG A 39 -21.72 3.89 -10.45
C ARG A 39 -21.29 4.64 -9.19
N ASP A 40 -21.72 4.20 -8.03
CA ASP A 40 -21.41 4.91 -6.78
C ASP A 40 -19.93 4.77 -6.42
N SER A 41 -19.35 3.59 -6.59
CA SER A 41 -17.91 3.35 -6.43
C SER A 41 -17.10 4.20 -7.42
N PHE A 42 -17.53 4.26 -8.67
CA PHE A 42 -16.86 5.08 -9.68
C PHE A 42 -16.92 6.58 -9.35
N ARG A 43 -18.06 7.11 -8.91
CA ARG A 43 -18.19 8.50 -8.47
C ARG A 43 -17.31 8.83 -7.26
N GLN A 44 -17.29 7.94 -6.28
CA GLN A 44 -16.41 8.08 -5.11
C GLN A 44 -14.94 8.16 -5.53
N MET A 45 -14.53 7.31 -6.46
CA MET A 45 -13.17 7.32 -7.02
C MET A 45 -12.88 8.60 -7.81
N LEU A 46 -13.84 9.16 -8.57
CA LEU A 46 -13.66 10.45 -9.22
C LEU A 46 -13.45 11.57 -8.20
N ASN A 47 -14.26 11.62 -7.14
CA ASN A 47 -14.09 12.59 -6.05
C ASN A 47 -12.72 12.41 -5.39
N PHE A 48 -12.30 11.18 -5.15
CA PHE A 48 -10.97 10.86 -4.65
C PHE A 48 -9.85 11.45 -5.52
N LEU A 49 -9.92 11.30 -6.85
CA LEU A 49 -8.92 11.86 -7.76
C LEU A 49 -9.02 13.38 -7.91
N TRP A 50 -10.17 13.98 -7.61
CA TRP A 50 -10.36 15.44 -7.61
C TRP A 50 -9.83 16.11 -6.35
N GLU A 51 -9.86 15.40 -5.23
CA GLU A 51 -9.41 15.93 -3.93
C GLU A 51 -7.96 16.40 -3.97
N ARG A 52 -7.67 17.48 -3.26
CA ARG A 52 -6.34 18.11 -3.19
C ARG A 52 -5.63 17.82 -1.88
N ASN A 53 -6.41 17.59 -0.82
CA ASN A 53 -5.88 17.27 0.49
C ASN A 53 -5.64 15.75 0.59
N ASN A 54 -4.43 15.34 0.22
CA ASN A 54 -4.07 13.92 0.15
C ASN A 54 -2.90 13.61 1.06
N THR A 55 -2.96 12.46 1.71
CA THR A 55 -1.80 11.82 2.32
C THR A 55 -1.22 10.82 1.33
N LEU A 56 0.09 10.90 1.11
CA LEU A 56 0.81 10.04 0.19
C LEU A 56 1.88 9.25 0.92
N SER A 57 2.06 8.00 0.51
CA SER A 57 3.21 7.20 0.90
C SER A 57 3.78 6.44 -0.28
N VAL A 58 5.10 6.24 -0.28
CA VAL A 58 5.78 5.37 -1.23
C VAL A 58 5.37 3.93 -0.96
N LYS A 59 5.08 3.19 -2.01
CA LYS A 59 4.83 1.76 -1.92
C LYS A 59 6.11 1.00 -2.28
N TYR A 60 6.79 0.47 -1.25
CA TYR A 60 7.91 -0.45 -1.43
C TYR A 60 7.40 -1.89 -1.62
N ASP A 61 8.09 -2.66 -2.48
CA ASP A 61 7.79 -4.07 -2.77
C ASP A 61 8.60 -4.98 -1.84
N GLY A 62 8.19 -5.08 -0.57
CA GLY A 62 8.85 -5.89 0.45
C GLY A 62 8.11 -7.20 0.75
N ALA A 63 8.82 -8.16 1.35
CA ALA A 63 8.26 -9.43 1.80
C ALA A 63 9.08 -10.07 2.93
N PRO A 64 8.43 -10.71 3.91
CA PRO A 64 7.00 -10.77 4.15
C PRO A 64 6.42 -9.46 4.73
N ALA A 65 5.10 -9.28 4.62
CA ALA A 65 4.40 -8.29 5.40
C ALA A 65 4.36 -8.72 6.87
N VAL A 66 4.83 -7.86 7.77
CA VAL A 66 4.89 -8.09 9.22
C VAL A 66 3.94 -7.14 9.93
N VAL A 67 3.16 -7.68 10.85
CA VAL A 67 2.29 -6.93 11.77
C VAL A 67 2.91 -7.01 13.16
N TRP A 68 3.03 -5.84 13.83
CA TRP A 68 3.64 -5.78 15.17
C TRP A 68 3.01 -4.70 16.03
N GLY A 69 3.31 -4.71 17.30
CA GLY A 69 2.90 -3.68 18.25
C GLY A 69 2.50 -4.24 19.60
N ILE A 70 1.79 -3.42 20.37
CA ILE A 70 1.23 -3.85 21.66
C ILE A 70 -0.21 -4.28 21.42
N ASN A 71 -0.53 -5.54 21.76
CA ASN A 71 -1.89 -6.03 21.68
C ASN A 71 -2.77 -5.31 22.71
N PRO A 72 -3.81 -4.58 22.29
CA PRO A 72 -4.65 -3.79 23.20
C PRO A 72 -5.42 -4.68 24.22
N GLU A 73 -5.65 -5.96 23.90
CA GLU A 73 -6.41 -6.86 24.77
C GLU A 73 -5.61 -7.34 25.99
N ASN A 74 -4.27 -7.40 25.91
CA ASN A 74 -3.44 -7.98 26.97
C ASN A 74 -2.17 -7.21 27.30
N GLY A 75 -1.91 -6.09 26.59
CA GLY A 75 -0.73 -5.24 26.81
C GLY A 75 0.61 -5.86 26.41
N LYS A 76 0.63 -7.01 25.74
CA LYS A 76 1.87 -7.69 25.36
C LYS A 76 2.34 -7.29 23.97
N PHE A 77 3.65 -7.10 23.83
CA PHE A 77 4.27 -6.94 22.52
C PHE A 77 4.14 -8.22 21.70
N PHE A 78 3.86 -8.08 20.43
CA PHE A 78 3.75 -9.21 19.50
C PHE A 78 4.32 -8.86 18.14
N VAL A 79 4.68 -9.90 17.40
CA VAL A 79 4.94 -9.87 15.96
C VAL A 79 4.17 -10.99 15.27
N GLY A 80 3.86 -10.80 13.98
CA GLY A 80 3.26 -11.85 13.17
C GLY A 80 3.18 -11.44 11.72
N THR A 81 2.63 -12.29 10.88
CA THR A 81 2.24 -11.95 9.52
C THR A 81 0.78 -11.47 9.50
N LYS A 82 0.22 -11.19 8.32
CA LYS A 82 -1.24 -10.90 8.20
C LYS A 82 -2.14 -11.99 8.80
N SER A 83 -1.60 -13.16 9.12
CA SER A 83 -2.32 -14.24 9.81
C SER A 83 -2.82 -13.88 11.22
N VAL A 84 -2.33 -12.78 11.82
CA VAL A 84 -2.87 -12.23 13.09
C VAL A 84 -4.34 -11.79 12.94
N PHE A 85 -4.78 -11.47 11.72
CA PHE A 85 -6.15 -11.07 11.40
C PHE A 85 -7.03 -12.22 10.87
N ASN A 86 -6.53 -13.46 10.86
CA ASN A 86 -7.29 -14.60 10.38
C ASN A 86 -8.50 -14.91 11.27
N LYS A 87 -9.59 -15.37 10.67
CA LYS A 87 -10.80 -15.73 11.41
C LYS A 87 -10.70 -17.05 12.18
N LYS A 88 -9.93 -18.04 11.66
CA LYS A 88 -9.89 -19.41 12.21
C LYS A 88 -8.51 -19.81 12.76
N LYS A 89 -7.43 -19.49 12.08
CA LYS A 89 -6.07 -19.83 12.50
C LYS A 89 -5.31 -18.53 12.75
N ILE A 90 -5.61 -17.90 13.88
CA ILE A 90 -4.96 -16.66 14.32
C ILE A 90 -3.54 -17.05 14.80
N LYS A 91 -2.52 -16.38 14.25
CA LYS A 91 -1.13 -16.62 14.59
C LYS A 91 -0.50 -15.33 15.10
N ILE A 92 -0.56 -15.12 16.41
CA ILE A 92 0.06 -14.00 17.12
C ILE A 92 1.25 -14.57 17.88
N ASN A 93 2.42 -13.95 17.80
CA ASN A 93 3.62 -14.44 18.46
C ASN A 93 4.07 -13.44 19.52
N TYR A 94 4.02 -13.85 20.79
CA TYR A 94 4.44 -13.04 21.94
C TYR A 94 5.86 -13.38 22.43
N ASN A 95 6.47 -14.40 21.84
CA ASN A 95 7.81 -14.87 22.14
C ASN A 95 8.34 -15.76 21.00
N HIS A 96 9.61 -16.16 21.09
CA HIS A 96 10.28 -17.00 20.09
C HIS A 96 9.66 -18.39 19.93
N ALA A 97 9.14 -18.98 21.01
CA ALA A 97 8.49 -20.30 20.95
C ALA A 97 7.18 -20.25 20.16
N ASP A 98 6.42 -19.15 20.28
CA ASP A 98 5.22 -18.93 19.47
C ASP A 98 5.57 -18.81 17.98
N ILE A 99 6.69 -18.14 17.66
CA ILE A 99 7.16 -18.00 16.26
C ILE A 99 7.47 -19.37 15.68
N GLU A 100 8.21 -20.21 16.40
CA GLU A 100 8.53 -21.58 15.96
C GLU A 100 7.26 -22.42 15.79
N THR A 101 6.33 -22.36 16.72
CA THR A 101 5.06 -23.09 16.65
C THR A 101 4.22 -22.68 15.45
N ASN A 102 4.14 -21.38 15.19
CA ASN A 102 3.27 -20.82 14.16
C ASN A 102 3.90 -20.78 12.77
N HIS A 103 5.24 -20.60 12.69
CA HIS A 103 5.95 -20.27 11.45
C HIS A 103 7.21 -21.11 11.21
N GLY A 104 7.67 -21.96 12.13
CA GLY A 104 8.88 -22.77 11.99
C GLY A 104 8.91 -23.69 10.76
N HIS A 105 7.74 -24.03 10.21
CA HIS A 105 7.61 -24.75 8.94
C HIS A 105 8.00 -23.93 7.69
N ILE A 106 8.25 -22.62 7.84
CA ILE A 106 8.74 -21.71 6.79
C ILE A 106 9.96 -20.98 7.38
N PRO A 107 11.17 -21.56 7.29
CA PRO A 107 12.36 -21.07 8.01
C PRO A 107 12.68 -19.59 7.76
N ASN A 108 12.58 -19.12 6.52
CA ASN A 108 12.86 -17.71 6.19
C ASN A 108 11.90 -16.75 6.90
N VAL A 109 10.61 -17.10 6.95
CA VAL A 109 9.60 -16.27 7.64
C VAL A 109 9.84 -16.30 9.15
N ALA A 110 10.15 -17.47 9.72
CA ALA A 110 10.46 -17.60 11.13
C ALA A 110 11.69 -16.75 11.52
N SER A 111 12.79 -16.83 10.75
CA SER A 111 14.01 -16.05 10.99
C SER A 111 13.74 -14.55 10.95
N ILE A 112 12.96 -14.08 9.99
CA ILE A 112 12.57 -12.66 9.89
C ILE A 112 11.71 -12.25 11.08
N LEU A 113 10.73 -13.06 11.50
CA LEU A 113 9.89 -12.76 12.65
C LEU A 113 10.69 -12.76 13.97
N HIS A 114 11.67 -13.66 14.14
CA HIS A 114 12.57 -13.63 15.30
C HIS A 114 13.33 -12.32 15.39
N MET A 115 13.89 -11.85 14.28
CA MET A 115 14.61 -10.59 14.24
C MET A 115 13.67 -9.40 14.42
N CYS A 116 12.49 -9.42 13.78
CA CYS A 116 11.47 -8.38 13.98
C CYS A 116 11.02 -8.29 15.45
N PHE A 117 10.92 -9.44 16.15
CA PHE A 117 10.58 -9.46 17.57
C PHE A 117 11.64 -8.76 18.44
N GLU A 118 12.92 -8.88 18.07
CA GLU A 118 14.03 -8.21 18.77
C GLU A 118 14.21 -6.74 18.38
N CYS A 119 14.01 -6.40 17.10
CA CYS A 119 14.41 -5.12 16.52
C CYS A 119 13.28 -4.10 16.43
N LEU A 120 12.04 -4.52 16.18
CA LEU A 120 10.94 -3.57 15.98
C LEU A 120 10.58 -2.85 17.29
N PRO A 121 10.27 -1.54 17.21
CA PRO A 121 9.95 -0.75 18.39
C PRO A 121 8.64 -1.22 19.03
N ARG A 122 8.60 -1.21 20.36
CA ARG A 122 7.42 -1.61 21.17
C ARG A 122 6.44 -0.45 21.29
N LEU A 123 5.84 -0.06 20.15
CA LEU A 123 4.90 1.05 20.09
C LEU A 123 3.51 0.64 20.55
N GLN A 124 2.80 1.57 21.18
CA GLN A 124 1.37 1.39 21.47
C GLN A 124 0.57 1.40 20.17
N GLY A 125 -0.33 0.43 20.03
CA GLY A 125 -1.10 0.22 18.81
C GLY A 125 -0.61 -0.97 17.99
N ILE A 126 -1.18 -1.13 16.83
CA ILE A 126 -0.92 -2.24 15.90
C ILE A 126 -0.44 -1.64 14.59
N TYR A 127 0.69 -2.07 14.10
CA TYR A 127 1.34 -1.56 12.90
C TYR A 127 1.60 -2.67 11.90
N GLN A 128 1.76 -2.28 10.64
CA GLN A 128 2.17 -3.18 9.57
C GLN A 128 3.18 -2.50 8.66
N GLY A 129 4.12 -3.28 8.19
CA GLY A 129 5.07 -2.91 7.14
C GLY A 129 5.63 -4.14 6.47
N ASP A 130 6.49 -3.90 5.51
CA ASP A 130 7.14 -4.95 4.74
C ASP A 130 8.63 -5.04 5.10
N PHE A 131 9.11 -6.25 5.28
CA PHE A 131 10.54 -6.50 5.46
C PHE A 131 11.26 -6.30 4.13
N ILE A 132 12.34 -5.52 4.14
CA ILE A 132 13.13 -5.17 2.96
C ILE A 132 14.44 -5.94 2.93
N GLY A 133 15.10 -6.14 4.08
CA GLY A 133 16.36 -6.88 4.11
C GLY A 133 17.08 -6.83 5.44
N TRP A 134 18.20 -7.56 5.47
CA TRP A 134 19.16 -7.56 6.56
C TRP A 134 20.21 -6.47 6.33
N GLY A 135 20.65 -5.75 7.36
CA GLY A 135 21.76 -4.82 7.27
C GLY A 135 23.06 -5.45 6.78
N GLY A 136 24.12 -4.66 6.67
CA GLY A 136 25.41 -5.07 6.10
C GLY A 136 25.49 -4.91 4.58
N SER A 137 24.55 -4.14 4.00
CA SER A 137 24.52 -3.79 2.59
C SER A 137 23.84 -2.43 2.40
N ASN A 138 24.00 -1.87 1.22
CA ASN A 138 23.16 -0.76 0.73
C ASN A 138 22.20 -1.20 -0.37
N THR A 139 22.18 -2.50 -0.71
CA THR A 139 21.40 -3.03 -1.84
C THR A 139 20.55 -4.20 -1.38
N PHE A 140 19.22 -4.11 -1.62
CA PHE A 140 18.24 -5.06 -1.12
C PHE A 140 17.26 -5.46 -2.22
N THR A 141 17.02 -6.76 -2.36
CA THR A 141 16.03 -7.31 -3.32
C THR A 141 15.02 -8.16 -2.56
N PRO A 142 14.07 -7.52 -1.87
CA PRO A 142 13.09 -8.25 -1.04
C PRO A 142 12.09 -9.07 -1.85
N ASN A 143 11.77 -8.66 -3.06
CA ASN A 143 10.86 -9.36 -3.97
C ASN A 143 11.34 -9.18 -5.42
N THR A 144 10.74 -8.28 -6.20
CA THR A 144 11.07 -8.13 -7.63
C THR A 144 11.94 -6.91 -7.91
N ILE A 145 11.85 -5.88 -7.08
CA ILE A 145 12.64 -4.65 -7.22
C ILE A 145 13.85 -4.73 -6.31
N THR A 146 15.00 -4.34 -6.86
CA THR A 146 16.22 -4.09 -6.10
C THR A 146 16.27 -2.61 -5.72
N TYR A 147 16.36 -2.34 -4.43
CA TYR A 147 16.53 -1.01 -3.85
C TYR A 147 17.99 -0.79 -3.49
N LYS A 148 18.59 0.29 -3.98
CA LYS A 148 19.95 0.67 -3.65
C LYS A 148 19.94 2.02 -2.95
N MET A 149 20.42 2.03 -1.72
CA MET A 149 20.52 3.21 -0.87
C MET A 149 21.85 3.91 -1.05
N THR A 150 21.90 5.19 -0.71
CA THR A 150 23.14 5.99 -0.76
C THR A 150 24.18 5.52 0.26
N GLN A 151 23.75 4.94 1.38
CA GLN A 151 24.63 4.49 2.46
C GLN A 151 24.38 3.03 2.81
N GLU A 152 25.45 2.36 3.24
CA GLU A 152 25.37 1.01 3.79
C GLU A 152 24.63 1.02 5.13
N ILE A 153 23.69 0.10 5.30
CA ILE A 153 22.94 -0.08 6.55
C ILE A 153 23.75 -0.93 7.51
N HIS A 154 23.75 -0.57 8.78
CA HIS A 154 24.52 -1.26 9.82
C HIS A 154 24.19 -2.77 9.84
N PRO A 155 25.22 -3.66 9.90
CA PRO A 155 25.04 -5.12 9.78
C PRO A 155 24.06 -5.76 10.77
N GLU A 156 23.91 -5.14 11.94
CA GLU A 156 23.03 -5.66 13.01
C GLU A 156 21.60 -5.07 12.94
N SER A 157 21.27 -4.40 11.84
CA SER A 157 19.96 -3.80 11.62
C SER A 157 19.12 -4.64 10.68
N ILE A 158 17.81 -4.41 10.73
CA ILE A 158 16.88 -4.78 9.67
C ILE A 158 16.45 -3.54 8.92
N VAL A 159 16.12 -3.70 7.64
CA VAL A 159 15.53 -2.65 6.81
C VAL A 159 14.04 -2.94 6.67
N PHE A 160 13.21 -1.94 6.94
CA PHE A 160 11.77 -2.13 7.07
C PHE A 160 10.98 -0.95 6.52
N ALA A 161 9.95 -1.21 5.72
CA ALA A 161 9.06 -0.19 5.19
C ALA A 161 7.71 -0.23 5.94
N ALA A 162 7.55 0.64 6.94
CA ALA A 162 6.30 0.76 7.68
C ALA A 162 5.31 1.63 6.90
N HIS A 163 4.06 1.16 6.73
CA HIS A 163 3.10 1.82 5.84
C HIS A 163 1.64 1.81 6.33
N THR A 164 1.33 1.09 7.40
CA THR A 164 -0.06 0.95 7.86
C THR A 164 -0.11 0.87 9.38
N HIS A 165 -1.13 1.45 9.97
CA HIS A 165 -1.47 1.21 11.36
C HIS A 165 -2.96 0.83 11.51
N TYR A 166 -3.30 0.26 12.65
CA TYR A 166 -4.65 -0.20 12.93
C TYR A 166 -5.14 0.40 14.24
N VAL A 167 -6.38 0.85 14.27
CA VAL A 167 -7.01 1.48 15.43
C VAL A 167 -8.19 0.64 15.87
N GLY A 168 -8.21 0.23 17.14
CA GLY A 168 -9.29 -0.58 17.71
C GLY A 168 -8.94 -1.10 19.09
N GLU A 169 -9.94 -1.59 19.80
CA GLU A 169 -9.79 -2.17 21.13
C GLU A 169 -9.29 -3.62 21.11
N THR A 170 -9.40 -4.29 19.97
CA THR A 170 -8.92 -5.66 19.75
C THR A 170 -8.22 -5.77 18.40
N ILE A 171 -7.32 -6.75 18.24
CA ILE A 171 -6.71 -7.05 16.93
C ILE A 171 -7.81 -7.44 15.92
N LYS A 172 -8.84 -8.12 16.38
CA LYS A 172 -9.94 -8.59 15.54
C LYS A 172 -10.76 -7.43 14.96
N ASP A 173 -11.02 -6.40 15.72
CA ASP A 173 -11.93 -5.30 15.34
C ASP A 173 -11.19 -4.02 14.95
N ALA A 174 -9.84 -4.03 15.01
CA ALA A 174 -9.04 -2.88 14.64
C ALA A 174 -9.26 -2.48 13.17
N GLU A 175 -9.48 -1.22 12.90
CA GLU A 175 -9.67 -0.65 11.58
C GLU A 175 -8.33 -0.25 10.97
N VAL A 176 -8.19 -0.47 9.68
CA VAL A 176 -6.98 -0.09 8.95
C VAL A 176 -6.90 1.42 8.75
N ARG A 177 -5.71 1.99 8.93
CA ARG A 177 -5.34 3.34 8.55
C ARG A 177 -4.04 3.27 7.74
N PHE A 178 -4.05 3.85 6.55
CA PHE A 178 -2.86 3.87 5.70
C PHE A 178 -1.96 5.05 6.07
N GLY A 179 -0.68 4.89 5.86
CA GLY A 179 0.37 5.77 6.37
C GLY A 179 0.88 5.32 7.74
N PHE A 180 2.15 5.59 7.99
CA PHE A 180 2.76 5.35 9.29
C PHE A 180 2.84 6.69 10.04
N PRO A 181 2.36 6.76 11.28
CA PRO A 181 2.45 7.98 12.07
C PRO A 181 3.90 8.19 12.55
N TRP A 182 4.72 8.81 11.73
CA TRP A 182 6.15 9.07 12.00
C TRP A 182 6.39 10.01 13.20
N ASP A 183 5.36 10.73 13.64
CA ASP A 183 5.35 11.58 14.83
C ASP A 183 5.16 10.80 16.14
N VAL A 184 4.90 9.50 16.06
CA VAL A 184 4.90 8.61 17.23
C VAL A 184 6.35 8.42 17.67
N THR A 185 6.84 9.34 18.47
CA THR A 185 8.08 9.15 19.22
C THR A 185 7.94 7.87 20.04
N PRO A 186 8.88 6.92 19.97
CA PRO A 186 8.85 5.76 20.86
C PRO A 186 8.74 6.30 22.29
N PRO A 187 7.78 5.88 23.09
CA PRO A 187 7.75 6.28 24.48
C PRO A 187 9.10 5.93 25.09
N GLU A 188 9.63 6.74 25.98
CA GLU A 188 10.92 6.58 26.69
C GLU A 188 11.05 5.24 27.46
N VAL A 189 10.19 4.28 27.21
CA VAL A 189 10.15 2.92 27.79
C VAL A 189 11.39 2.07 27.46
N TYR A 190 12.35 2.62 26.71
CA TYR A 190 13.66 1.97 26.56
C TYR A 190 14.54 2.01 27.83
N SER A 191 14.12 2.66 28.91
CA SER A 191 14.91 2.78 30.16
C SER A 191 14.79 1.58 31.09
N GLU A 192 13.88 0.64 30.89
CA GLU A 192 13.66 -0.49 31.79
C GLU A 192 14.04 -1.86 31.20
N ARG A 193 14.98 -1.93 30.28
CA ARG A 193 15.67 -3.21 30.03
C ARG A 193 16.64 -3.48 31.16
N PRO A 194 16.70 -4.74 31.68
CA PRO A 194 17.67 -5.10 32.70
C PRO A 194 19.08 -4.72 32.23
N LYS A 195 19.83 -4.02 33.09
CA LYS A 195 21.19 -3.52 32.82
C LYS A 195 22.25 -4.63 32.63
N GLU A 196 21.84 -5.87 32.44
CA GLU A 196 22.72 -7.03 32.36
C GLU A 196 22.69 -7.64 30.97
N LYS A 197 23.38 -7.04 30.08
CA LYS A 197 24.19 -7.46 28.91
C LYS A 197 24.28 -6.27 27.96
N PRO A 198 25.48 -5.97 27.39
CA PRO A 198 25.56 -5.06 26.25
C PRO A 198 24.95 -5.82 25.05
N PHE A 199 23.63 -5.92 25.02
CA PHE A 199 22.94 -6.34 23.84
C PHE A 199 23.15 -5.23 22.81
N LEU A 200 23.89 -5.58 21.77
CA LEU A 200 23.86 -4.96 20.47
C LEU A 200 22.42 -4.47 20.22
N GLN A 201 22.23 -3.17 20.19
CA GLN A 201 20.94 -2.60 19.83
C GLN A 201 20.78 -2.82 18.34
N THR A 202 20.25 -4.00 17.98
CA THR A 202 19.78 -4.24 16.62
C THR A 202 18.81 -3.14 16.32
N LYS A 203 19.19 -2.27 15.37
CA LYS A 203 18.41 -1.10 15.01
C LYS A 203 17.53 -1.45 13.83
N THR A 204 16.29 -1.07 13.88
CA THR A 204 15.45 -1.06 12.68
C THR A 204 15.76 0.20 11.90
N HIS A 205 16.20 0.05 10.67
CA HIS A 205 16.27 1.13 9.70
C HIS A 205 14.93 1.20 8.98
N PHE A 206 14.11 2.15 9.36
CA PHE A 206 12.85 2.41 8.66
C PHE A 206 13.12 3.23 7.41
N LEU A 207 12.65 2.73 6.25
CA LEU A 207 12.59 3.52 5.04
C LEU A 207 11.58 4.66 5.23
N ASN A 208 11.95 5.84 4.78
CA ASN A 208 11.03 6.95 4.73
C ASN A 208 10.00 6.68 3.62
N THR A 209 8.75 6.51 4.02
CA THR A 209 7.64 6.28 3.09
C THR A 209 6.92 7.58 2.71
N ASN A 210 7.38 8.74 3.17
CA ASN A 210 6.74 10.01 2.85
C ASN A 210 6.87 10.32 1.35
N ALA A 211 5.80 10.80 0.79
CA ALA A 211 5.75 11.29 -0.57
C ALA A 211 4.86 12.56 -0.64
N THR A 212 5.10 13.38 -1.61
CA THR A 212 4.36 14.64 -1.81
C THR A 212 3.91 14.81 -3.25
N ILE A 213 2.82 15.56 -3.46
CA ILE A 213 2.43 16.05 -4.78
C ILE A 213 3.10 17.40 -4.98
N THR A 214 4.17 17.42 -5.75
CA THR A 214 4.94 18.66 -6.07
C THR A 214 4.30 19.47 -7.17
N SER A 215 3.58 18.81 -8.07
CA SER A 215 2.85 19.46 -9.15
C SER A 215 1.61 18.65 -9.51
N ARG A 216 0.63 19.34 -10.10
CA ARG A 216 -0.56 18.69 -10.64
C ARG A 216 -0.79 19.16 -12.06
N HIS A 217 -0.77 18.25 -13.01
CA HIS A 217 -0.94 18.55 -14.40
C HIS A 217 -2.33 19.17 -14.67
N ARG A 218 -2.40 20.32 -15.35
CA ARG A 218 -3.66 21.04 -15.60
C ARG A 218 -4.71 20.22 -16.35
N ARG A 219 -4.29 19.24 -17.15
CA ARG A 219 -5.19 18.35 -17.89
C ARG A 219 -5.99 17.40 -17.00
N ILE A 220 -5.52 17.11 -15.78
CA ILE A 220 -6.17 16.14 -14.88
C ILE A 220 -7.63 16.52 -14.64
N ASP A 221 -7.90 17.78 -14.27
CA ASP A 221 -9.26 18.22 -13.96
C ASP A 221 -10.18 18.19 -15.18
N TYR A 222 -9.65 18.53 -16.35
CA TYR A 222 -10.38 18.42 -17.61
C TYR A 222 -10.73 16.95 -17.93
N LEU A 223 -9.76 16.03 -17.79
CA LEU A 223 -9.95 14.61 -18.06
C LEU A 223 -10.89 13.95 -17.05
N LEU A 224 -10.86 14.36 -15.77
CA LEU A 224 -11.83 13.93 -14.77
C LEU A 224 -13.25 14.36 -15.13
N GLY A 225 -13.45 15.61 -15.58
CA GLY A 225 -14.73 16.09 -16.08
C GLY A 225 -15.21 15.29 -17.30
N LEU A 226 -14.30 14.94 -18.21
CA LEU A 226 -14.61 14.10 -19.36
C LEU A 226 -15.01 12.68 -18.92
N ALA A 227 -14.29 12.10 -17.94
CA ALA A 227 -14.59 10.77 -17.41
C ALA A 227 -15.99 10.74 -16.75
N ASP A 228 -16.33 11.77 -15.95
CA ASP A 228 -17.67 11.90 -15.38
C ASP A 228 -18.73 11.99 -16.45
N LEU A 229 -18.56 12.89 -17.43
CA LEU A 229 -19.49 13.05 -18.55
C LEU A 229 -19.71 11.75 -19.31
N VAL A 230 -18.63 11.06 -19.71
CA VAL A 230 -18.71 9.79 -20.45
C VAL A 230 -19.41 8.71 -19.63
N SER A 231 -19.14 8.65 -18.34
CA SER A 231 -19.76 7.66 -17.45
C SER A 231 -21.28 7.73 -17.44
N ASN A 232 -21.85 8.95 -17.58
CA ASN A 232 -23.30 9.16 -17.55
C ASN A 232 -24.03 8.51 -18.74
N PHE A 233 -23.33 8.19 -19.83
CA PHE A 233 -23.86 7.50 -21.00
C PHE A 233 -23.56 6.01 -21.02
N LEU A 234 -23.04 5.45 -19.91
CA LEU A 234 -22.68 4.03 -19.80
C LEU A 234 -23.43 3.36 -18.65
N ARG A 235 -23.83 2.12 -18.88
CA ARG A 235 -24.10 1.21 -17.79
C ARG A 235 -22.75 0.70 -17.28
N LEU A 236 -22.43 0.94 -16.02
CA LEU A 236 -21.23 0.41 -15.39
C LEU A 236 -21.49 -0.99 -14.86
N PRO A 237 -20.55 -1.93 -15.03
CA PRO A 237 -20.68 -3.28 -14.47
C PRO A 237 -20.58 -3.24 -12.95
N GLU A 238 -21.20 -4.20 -12.28
CA GLU A 238 -21.16 -4.36 -10.84
C GLU A 238 -21.31 -5.84 -10.43
N GLY A 239 -21.05 -6.15 -9.17
CA GLY A 239 -21.22 -7.49 -8.62
C GLY A 239 -20.42 -8.55 -9.38
N LYS A 240 -21.09 -9.64 -9.79
CA LYS A 240 -20.44 -10.77 -10.47
C LYS A 240 -19.84 -10.37 -11.82
N GLU A 241 -20.56 -9.57 -12.62
CA GLU A 241 -20.09 -9.08 -13.92
C GLU A 241 -18.78 -8.27 -13.76
N GLY A 242 -18.74 -7.36 -12.80
CA GLY A 242 -17.54 -6.57 -12.51
C GLY A 242 -16.35 -7.43 -12.07
N GLN A 243 -16.57 -8.43 -11.25
CA GLN A 243 -15.52 -9.37 -10.82
C GLN A 243 -14.98 -10.21 -11.99
N GLU A 244 -15.84 -10.69 -12.87
CA GLU A 244 -15.45 -11.45 -14.07
C GLU A 244 -14.58 -10.58 -15.01
N LEU A 245 -14.98 -9.32 -15.23
CA LEU A 245 -14.20 -8.37 -16.02
C LEU A 245 -12.84 -8.06 -15.35
N LYS A 246 -12.80 -7.88 -14.03
CA LYS A 246 -11.55 -7.67 -13.28
C LYS A 246 -10.58 -8.84 -13.46
N VAL A 247 -11.07 -10.08 -13.42
CA VAL A 247 -10.27 -11.27 -13.68
C VAL A 247 -9.73 -11.27 -15.11
N ALA A 248 -10.58 -10.93 -16.10
CA ALA A 248 -10.20 -10.88 -17.51
C ALA A 248 -9.16 -9.78 -17.78
N ILE A 249 -9.33 -8.59 -17.21
CA ILE A 249 -8.35 -7.48 -17.27
C ILE A 249 -7.00 -7.92 -16.68
N ASN A 250 -7.00 -8.53 -15.49
CA ASN A 250 -5.79 -9.05 -14.88
C ASN A 250 -5.08 -10.09 -15.76
N LYS A 251 -5.84 -10.92 -16.46
CA LYS A 251 -5.29 -11.88 -17.42
C LYS A 251 -4.66 -11.17 -18.62
N CYS A 252 -5.34 -10.17 -19.21
CA CYS A 252 -4.79 -9.38 -20.31
C CYS A 252 -3.46 -8.69 -19.90
N ILE A 253 -3.41 -8.10 -18.71
CA ILE A 253 -2.19 -7.44 -18.20
C ILE A 253 -1.05 -8.44 -18.06
N ARG A 254 -1.30 -9.62 -17.49
CA ARG A 254 -0.27 -10.67 -17.33
C ARG A 254 0.25 -11.22 -18.66
N GLU A 255 -0.62 -11.32 -19.66
CA GLU A 255 -0.32 -11.86 -20.98
C GLU A 255 0.11 -10.76 -21.97
N GLU A 256 0.34 -9.53 -21.49
CA GLU A 256 0.67 -8.34 -22.31
C GLU A 256 -0.30 -8.09 -23.47
N LYS A 257 -1.54 -8.52 -23.31
CA LYS A 257 -2.59 -8.33 -24.31
C LYS A 257 -3.26 -6.97 -24.16
N ASP A 258 -3.82 -6.48 -25.26
CA ASP A 258 -4.67 -5.29 -25.24
C ASP A 258 -5.94 -5.52 -24.40
N LEU A 259 -6.38 -4.49 -23.65
CA LEU A 259 -7.55 -4.57 -22.78
C LEU A 259 -8.87 -4.82 -23.53
N SER A 260 -8.92 -4.62 -24.86
CA SER A 260 -10.06 -4.99 -25.68
C SER A 260 -10.36 -6.51 -25.64
N HIS A 261 -9.35 -7.33 -25.31
CA HIS A 261 -9.52 -8.78 -25.14
C HIS A 261 -10.16 -9.18 -23.80
N ALA A 262 -10.33 -8.23 -22.88
CA ALA A 262 -11.00 -8.48 -21.60
C ALA A 262 -12.53 -8.60 -21.71
N GLY A 263 -13.10 -8.43 -22.91
CA GLY A 263 -14.54 -8.50 -23.13
C GLY A 263 -15.32 -7.23 -22.78
N MET A 264 -14.63 -6.16 -22.44
CA MET A 264 -15.25 -4.84 -22.24
C MET A 264 -15.68 -4.24 -23.59
N GLY A 265 -16.87 -3.62 -23.64
CA GLY A 265 -17.27 -2.84 -24.80
C GLY A 265 -16.34 -1.62 -25.00
N LYS A 266 -16.15 -1.18 -26.26
CA LYS A 266 -15.22 -0.11 -26.63
C LYS A 266 -15.31 1.15 -25.75
N ARG A 267 -16.51 1.60 -25.38
CA ARG A 267 -16.72 2.79 -24.54
C ARG A 267 -16.25 2.57 -23.10
N LEU A 268 -16.50 1.41 -22.53
CA LEU A 268 -16.06 1.04 -21.20
C LEU A 268 -14.53 0.89 -21.16
N THR A 269 -13.93 0.27 -22.17
CA THR A 269 -12.47 0.18 -22.35
C THR A 269 -11.84 1.58 -22.42
N PHE A 270 -12.42 2.48 -23.21
CA PHE A 270 -11.96 3.87 -23.29
C PHE A 270 -11.99 4.55 -21.92
N LEU A 271 -13.10 4.43 -21.18
CA LEU A 271 -13.22 5.05 -19.86
C LEU A 271 -12.21 4.47 -18.86
N TYR A 272 -12.00 3.14 -18.88
CA TYR A 272 -11.01 2.46 -18.05
C TYR A 272 -9.57 2.96 -18.36
N GLN A 273 -9.22 3.06 -19.64
CA GLN A 273 -7.93 3.60 -20.07
C GLN A 273 -7.75 5.07 -19.73
N LEU A 274 -8.84 5.87 -19.78
CA LEU A 274 -8.82 7.26 -19.39
C LEU A 274 -8.48 7.44 -17.91
N ILE A 275 -9.02 6.60 -17.01
CA ILE A 275 -8.67 6.62 -15.59
C ILE A 275 -7.22 6.22 -15.37
N ILE A 276 -6.71 5.20 -16.09
CA ILE A 276 -5.29 4.84 -16.05
C ILE A 276 -4.41 6.04 -16.46
N HIS A 277 -4.77 6.73 -17.53
CA HIS A 277 -4.02 7.90 -17.99
C HIS A 277 -4.03 9.04 -16.96
N ILE A 278 -5.19 9.35 -16.36
CA ILE A 278 -5.30 10.33 -15.28
C ILE A 278 -4.39 9.95 -14.10
N LYS A 279 -4.42 8.67 -13.70
CA LYS A 279 -3.56 8.16 -12.64
C LYS A 279 -2.07 8.38 -12.94
N HIS A 280 -1.62 8.10 -14.16
CA HIS A 280 -0.22 8.31 -14.56
C HIS A 280 0.15 9.78 -14.54
N LEU A 281 -0.69 10.68 -15.09
CA LEU A 281 -0.46 12.13 -15.01
C LEU A 281 -0.39 12.64 -13.56
N LEU A 282 -1.13 12.02 -12.65
CA LEU A 282 -1.06 12.35 -11.22
C LEU A 282 0.26 11.89 -10.62
N MET A 283 0.69 10.67 -10.95
CA MET A 283 1.97 10.09 -10.49
C MET A 283 3.18 10.88 -10.99
N GLU A 284 3.16 11.44 -12.21
CA GLU A 284 4.22 12.30 -12.73
C GLU A 284 4.49 13.54 -11.86
N GLY A 285 3.50 13.97 -11.09
CA GLY A 285 3.62 15.12 -10.19
C GLY A 285 3.96 14.73 -8.74
N MET A 286 4.23 13.45 -8.46
CA MET A 286 4.58 12.95 -7.13
C MET A 286 6.09 12.78 -7.00
N SER A 287 6.60 12.98 -5.80
CA SER A 287 8.00 12.75 -5.47
C SER A 287 8.14 12.11 -4.09
N THR A 288 9.21 11.36 -3.93
CA THR A 288 9.65 10.77 -2.67
C THR A 288 10.58 11.72 -1.93
N GLU A 289 10.67 11.60 -0.61
CA GLU A 289 11.65 12.34 0.19
C GLU A 289 12.99 11.61 0.29
N GLU A 290 13.02 10.31 0.05
CA GLU A 290 14.20 9.47 0.14
C GLU A 290 14.76 9.18 -1.26
N ASP A 291 16.08 9.34 -1.41
CA ASP A 291 16.80 9.07 -2.65
C ASP A 291 17.24 7.60 -2.67
N ILE A 292 16.39 6.74 -3.25
CA ILE A 292 16.63 5.31 -3.40
C ILE A 292 16.58 4.98 -4.89
N GLU A 293 17.72 4.48 -5.41
CA GLU A 293 17.76 3.94 -6.76
C GLU A 293 17.03 2.59 -6.82
N CYS A 294 16.20 2.40 -7.84
CA CYS A 294 15.46 1.16 -8.05
C CYS A 294 15.92 0.46 -9.33
N TYR A 295 16.03 -0.87 -9.26
CA TYR A 295 16.43 -1.70 -10.39
C TYR A 295 15.52 -2.92 -10.53
N PHE A 296 15.25 -3.30 -11.78
CA PHE A 296 14.61 -4.56 -12.12
C PHE A 296 15.47 -5.30 -13.14
N ALA A 297 15.85 -6.54 -12.83
CA ALA A 297 16.74 -7.35 -13.69
C ALA A 297 18.06 -6.65 -14.11
N GLY A 298 18.55 -5.75 -13.26
CA GLY A 298 19.79 -4.98 -13.50
C GLY A 298 19.62 -3.68 -14.28
N GLU A 299 18.41 -3.38 -14.75
CA GLU A 299 18.08 -2.11 -15.40
C GLU A 299 17.40 -1.16 -14.41
N GLU A 300 17.75 0.13 -14.47
CA GLU A 300 17.14 1.16 -13.66
C GLU A 300 15.64 1.27 -13.97
N CYS A 301 14.84 1.43 -12.93
CA CYS A 301 13.41 1.53 -13.06
C CYS A 301 12.84 2.46 -11.97
N ASP A 302 11.58 2.85 -12.12
CA ASP A 302 10.84 3.52 -11.05
C ASP A 302 10.55 2.56 -9.89
N HIS A 303 10.31 3.12 -8.69
CA HIS A 303 9.74 2.34 -7.58
C HIS A 303 8.32 1.85 -7.93
N GLU A 304 7.77 0.90 -7.15
CA GLU A 304 6.45 0.29 -7.45
C GLU A 304 5.34 1.33 -7.66
N GLY A 305 5.36 2.43 -6.92
CA GLY A 305 4.38 3.51 -6.99
C GLY A 305 4.05 4.08 -5.62
N TYR A 306 2.80 4.52 -5.47
CA TYR A 306 2.35 5.23 -4.28
C TYR A 306 1.05 4.64 -3.72
N VAL A 307 0.80 4.91 -2.44
CA VAL A 307 -0.52 4.81 -1.82
C VAL A 307 -1.00 6.22 -1.54
N MET A 308 -2.18 6.56 -2.04
CA MET A 308 -2.83 7.86 -1.79
C MET A 308 -4.10 7.66 -0.98
N THR A 309 -4.27 8.48 0.05
CA THR A 309 -5.42 8.45 0.96
C THR A 309 -6.01 9.85 1.12
N ASN A 310 -7.32 9.95 1.08
CA ASN A 310 -8.08 11.16 1.42
C ASN A 310 -9.45 10.77 2.00
N GLU A 311 -10.33 11.76 2.19
CA GLU A 311 -11.68 11.54 2.74
C GLU A 311 -12.56 10.60 1.89
N PHE A 312 -12.28 10.43 0.59
CA PHE A 312 -13.04 9.57 -0.31
C PHE A 312 -12.49 8.14 -0.40
N GLY A 313 -11.36 7.84 0.22
CA GLY A 313 -10.82 6.48 0.27
C GLY A 313 -9.31 6.39 0.17
N THR A 314 -8.85 5.18 -0.15
CA THR A 314 -7.43 4.85 -0.33
C THR A 314 -7.24 3.96 -1.53
N PHE A 315 -6.33 4.34 -2.42
CA PHE A 315 -5.98 3.58 -3.60
C PHE A 315 -4.47 3.49 -3.79
N LYS A 316 -4.03 2.39 -4.42
CA LYS A 316 -2.66 2.27 -4.90
C LYS A 316 -2.54 2.85 -6.31
N LEU A 317 -1.57 3.73 -6.47
CA LEU A 317 -1.24 4.37 -7.74
C LEU A 317 0.04 3.70 -8.27
N ILE A 318 -0.13 2.78 -9.19
CA ILE A 318 0.93 1.91 -9.71
C ILE A 318 0.81 1.82 -11.22
N ASN A 319 1.95 1.81 -11.94
CA ASN A 319 1.97 1.41 -13.34
C ASN A 319 1.73 -0.10 -13.43
N ARG A 320 0.44 -0.48 -13.51
CA ARG A 320 0.01 -1.87 -13.41
C ARG A 320 0.55 -2.77 -14.50
N ARG A 321 0.71 -2.28 -15.74
CA ARG A 321 1.26 -3.07 -16.84
C ARG A 321 2.70 -3.48 -16.55
N GLU A 322 3.50 -2.54 -16.10
CA GLU A 322 4.90 -2.77 -15.80
C GLU A 322 5.08 -3.69 -14.59
N PHE A 323 4.49 -3.34 -13.44
CA PHE A 323 4.69 -4.08 -12.19
C PHE A 323 3.97 -5.42 -12.11
N SER A 324 2.78 -5.55 -12.68
CA SER A 324 2.11 -6.85 -12.70
C SER A 324 2.86 -7.86 -13.56
N PHE A 325 3.38 -7.45 -14.70
CA PHE A 325 4.19 -8.30 -15.55
C PHE A 325 5.47 -8.75 -14.83
N ARG A 326 6.22 -7.82 -14.21
CA ARG A 326 7.41 -8.12 -13.42
C ARG A 326 7.13 -9.13 -12.30
N ASN A 327 6.07 -8.92 -11.53
CA ASN A 327 5.67 -9.83 -10.45
C ASN A 327 5.28 -11.24 -10.91
N PHE A 328 4.86 -11.42 -12.17
CA PHE A 328 4.50 -12.72 -12.72
C PHE A 328 5.65 -13.43 -13.42
N THR A 329 6.61 -12.69 -13.95
CA THR A 329 7.76 -13.24 -14.70
C THR A 329 8.98 -13.48 -13.81
N ALA A 330 9.10 -12.77 -12.69
CA ALA A 330 10.21 -12.94 -11.76
C ALA A 330 10.17 -14.32 -11.09
N GLN A 331 11.31 -15.01 -11.10
CA GLN A 331 11.50 -16.21 -10.27
C GLN A 331 11.54 -15.79 -8.80
N LYS A 332 10.53 -16.19 -8.04
CA LYS A 332 10.48 -15.92 -6.60
C LYS A 332 11.43 -16.87 -5.88
N SER A 333 12.42 -16.31 -5.18
CA SER A 333 13.47 -17.04 -4.46
C SER A 333 13.12 -17.31 -2.98
N TRP A 334 11.83 -17.56 -2.68
CA TRP A 334 11.38 -17.75 -1.27
C TRP A 334 10.41 -18.91 -1.08
#